data_ae35a33f919276998519b475c4185931
#
_entry.id   ae35a33f919276998519b475c4185931
#
_cell.length_a   1.000
_cell.length_b   1.000
_cell.length_c   1.000
_cell.angle_alpha   90.00
_cell.angle_beta   90.00
_cell.angle_gamma   90.00
#
_symmetry.space_group_name_H-M   'P 1'
#
loop_
_entity.id
_entity.type
_entity.pdbx_description
1 polymer ?
#
loop_
_entity_poly.entity_id
_entity_poly.type
_entity_poly.pdbx_seq_one_letter_code
_entity_poly.pdbx_strand_id
1 'polypeptide(L)'
;MERAQAKMPEHYSGSFALFAVSDPTEHKLMSTTWHILGAGSLGTLWATRLARAGVPVKLILRDAVRLASYQTASGLTLVEHGVAHTYPILGETPDSPEPIHRLLVACKAYDAQSAVAQLQPRLVPGAELILLQNGLGSQDAVAAQLPQARCIFASSTEGAFRDGDWRVVFAGHGYTWLGDASHPTAPLWLDDLCAAGIPHEWSSDILTRLWRKLALNCAINPLTVLYQCRNGGLQAHQCEVATLCAELAELLECCGQPAAAQDLHTEVQRVIQATAANYSSMFQDVASTRRTEISYLLGYACKAAARHRLTLPHLQQVQKRLVDQLIARGLPSD
;
A
#
# COMPACT_ATOMS: atom_id res chain seq x y z
N MET A 1 18.35 -27.65 43.65
CA MET A 1 17.27 -27.63 42.68
C MET A 1 16.45 -26.37 42.94
N GLU A 2 16.93 -25.22 42.47
CA GLU A 2 16.29 -23.91 42.62
C GLU A 2 15.92 -23.40 41.26
N ARG A 3 14.64 -23.05 41.09
CA ARG A 3 14.11 -22.43 39.85
C ARG A 3 14.42 -20.94 39.93
N ALA A 4 15.25 -20.46 39.02
CA ALA A 4 15.45 -19.04 38.79
C ALA A 4 14.23 -18.44 38.08
N GLN A 5 13.46 -17.63 38.80
CA GLN A 5 12.44 -16.74 38.23
C GLN A 5 13.13 -15.48 37.69
N ALA A 6 13.04 -15.23 36.39
CA ALA A 6 13.44 -13.96 35.78
C ALA A 6 12.40 -12.88 36.10
N LYS A 7 12.83 -11.81 36.76
CA LYS A 7 12.06 -10.60 37.02
C LYS A 7 11.93 -9.78 35.72
N MET A 8 10.69 -9.45 35.36
CA MET A 8 10.36 -8.39 34.40
C MET A 8 10.52 -7.01 35.08
N PRO A 9 10.97 -5.98 34.38
CA PRO A 9 10.97 -4.63 34.91
C PRO A 9 9.55 -4.03 34.83
N GLU A 10 9.03 -3.63 35.97
CA GLU A 10 7.91 -2.69 36.12
C GLU A 10 8.40 -1.28 35.75
N HIS A 11 7.67 -0.59 34.90
CA HIS A 11 7.33 0.84 34.93
C HIS A 11 6.84 1.29 33.53
N TYR A 12 5.53 1.20 33.34
CA TYR A 12 4.81 2.13 32.50
C TYR A 12 3.46 2.42 33.18
N SER A 13 3.48 3.41 34.08
CA SER A 13 2.27 4.03 34.60
C SER A 13 1.84 5.13 33.63
N GLY A 14 1.13 4.75 32.55
CA GLY A 14 0.41 5.68 31.69
C GLY A 14 -1.01 5.82 32.21
N SER A 15 -1.36 7.03 32.66
CA SER A 15 -2.69 7.44 33.07
C SER A 15 -3.72 7.11 31.97
N PHE A 16 -4.63 6.18 32.24
CA PHE A 16 -5.82 5.98 31.41
C PHE A 16 -6.77 7.15 31.67
N ALA A 17 -6.79 8.13 30.77
CA ALA A 17 -7.86 9.09 30.70
C ALA A 17 -9.14 8.33 30.28
N LEU A 18 -10.15 8.35 31.14
CA LEU A 18 -11.50 7.89 30.79
C LEU A 18 -12.01 8.79 29.64
N PHE A 19 -11.97 8.27 28.43
CA PHE A 19 -12.71 8.87 27.32
C PHE A 19 -14.20 8.62 27.58
N ALA A 20 -14.94 9.69 27.70
CA ALA A 20 -16.39 9.67 27.74
C ALA A 20 -16.89 8.93 26.49
N VAL A 21 -17.71 7.90 26.68
CA VAL A 21 -18.42 7.20 25.62
C VAL A 21 -19.41 8.20 25.04
N SER A 22 -19.05 8.80 23.90
CA SER A 22 -19.99 9.60 23.11
C SER A 22 -21.04 8.68 22.51
N ASP A 23 -22.30 9.11 22.53
CA ASP A 23 -23.44 8.36 22.02
C ASP A 23 -23.21 7.97 20.56
N PRO A 24 -23.34 6.67 20.20
CA PRO A 24 -23.14 6.19 18.83
C PRO A 24 -24.09 6.80 17.80
N THR A 25 -25.17 7.44 18.25
CA THR A 25 -26.18 8.08 17.39
C THR A 25 -25.79 9.47 16.90
N GLU A 26 -24.91 10.20 17.58
CA GLU A 26 -24.42 11.52 17.12
C GLU A 26 -23.37 11.42 16.01
N HIS A 27 -22.57 10.34 15.95
CA HIS A 27 -21.58 10.14 14.88
C HIS A 27 -22.21 9.78 13.51
N LYS A 28 -23.47 9.39 13.48
CA LYS A 28 -24.17 8.94 12.25
C LYS A 28 -24.61 10.07 11.33
N LEU A 29 -24.56 11.34 11.76
CA LEU A 29 -25.15 12.47 11.03
C LEU A 29 -24.20 13.23 10.10
N MET A 30 -22.89 12.90 10.04
CA MET A 30 -21.91 13.66 9.23
C MET A 30 -20.79 12.82 8.60
N SER A 31 -20.91 11.49 8.48
CA SER A 31 -19.82 10.72 7.86
C SER A 31 -19.89 10.79 6.34
N THR A 32 -18.88 11.46 5.75
CA THR A 32 -18.68 11.49 4.31
C THR A 32 -18.44 10.09 3.76
N THR A 33 -19.11 9.71 2.68
CA THR A 33 -18.93 8.41 2.02
C THR A 33 -17.49 8.24 1.53
N TRP A 34 -16.89 7.12 1.89
CA TRP A 34 -15.62 6.66 1.33
C TRP A 34 -15.86 6.00 -0.01
N HIS A 35 -15.33 6.58 -1.07
CA HIS A 35 -15.28 5.93 -2.37
C HIS A 35 -13.96 5.15 -2.50
N ILE A 36 -14.03 3.89 -2.89
CA ILE A 36 -12.87 3.01 -3.02
C ILE A 36 -12.66 2.68 -4.48
N LEU A 37 -11.60 3.21 -5.07
CA LEU A 37 -11.19 2.93 -6.45
C LEU A 37 -10.19 1.77 -6.47
N GLY A 38 -10.67 0.59 -6.86
CA GLY A 38 -9.86 -0.61 -6.93
C GLY A 38 -10.20 -1.68 -5.89
N ALA A 39 -10.87 -2.74 -6.32
CA ALA A 39 -11.18 -3.94 -5.53
C ALA A 39 -10.01 -4.93 -5.52
N GLY A 40 -8.79 -4.44 -5.28
CA GLY A 40 -7.58 -5.22 -5.03
C GLY A 40 -7.50 -5.70 -3.58
N SER A 41 -6.35 -6.25 -3.19
CA SER A 41 -6.17 -6.78 -1.82
C SER A 41 -6.38 -5.71 -0.75
N LEU A 42 -5.69 -4.57 -0.84
CA LEU A 42 -5.80 -3.51 0.17
C LEU A 42 -7.12 -2.74 0.04
N GLY A 43 -7.60 -2.47 -1.19
CA GLY A 43 -8.88 -1.79 -1.38
C GLY A 43 -10.04 -2.57 -0.79
N THR A 44 -10.09 -3.89 -0.99
CA THR A 44 -11.10 -4.77 -0.39
C THR A 44 -10.94 -4.83 1.13
N LEU A 45 -9.71 -4.97 1.65
CA LEU A 45 -9.44 -4.99 3.10
C LEU A 45 -9.98 -3.72 3.78
N TRP A 46 -9.66 -2.54 3.23
CA TRP A 46 -10.09 -1.28 3.79
C TRP A 46 -11.61 -1.09 3.66
N ALA A 47 -12.18 -1.37 2.47
CA ALA A 47 -13.61 -1.25 2.24
C ALA A 47 -14.43 -2.09 3.23
N THR A 48 -14.03 -3.34 3.45
CA THR A 48 -14.73 -4.25 4.36
C THR A 48 -14.59 -3.85 5.83
N ARG A 49 -13.41 -3.36 6.25
CA ARG A 49 -13.20 -2.89 7.61
C ARG A 49 -13.96 -1.60 7.91
N LEU A 50 -13.96 -0.64 6.99
CA LEU A 50 -14.76 0.59 7.10
C LEU A 50 -16.26 0.25 7.16
N ALA A 51 -16.75 -0.62 6.27
CA ALA A 51 -18.14 -1.06 6.29
C ALA A 51 -18.52 -1.78 7.59
N ARG A 52 -17.63 -2.61 8.14
CA ARG A 52 -17.80 -3.27 9.45
C ARG A 52 -17.96 -2.27 10.58
N ALA A 53 -17.25 -1.15 10.52
CA ALA A 53 -17.33 -0.06 11.49
C ALA A 53 -18.58 0.84 11.30
N GLY A 54 -19.41 0.56 10.29
CA GLY A 54 -20.60 1.36 10.00
C GLY A 54 -20.31 2.65 9.22
N VAL A 55 -19.08 2.83 8.74
CA VAL A 55 -18.70 3.96 7.88
C VAL A 55 -19.31 3.75 6.50
N PRO A 56 -19.94 4.75 5.87
CA PRO A 56 -20.47 4.64 4.52
C PRO A 56 -19.35 4.42 3.49
N VAL A 57 -19.48 3.33 2.71
CA VAL A 57 -18.50 2.95 1.69
C VAL A 57 -19.18 2.66 0.37
N LYS A 58 -18.59 3.11 -0.73
CA LYS A 58 -18.92 2.74 -2.10
C LYS A 58 -17.70 2.25 -2.84
N LEU A 59 -17.90 1.23 -3.68
CA LEU A 59 -16.84 0.65 -4.50
C LEU A 59 -16.96 1.17 -5.93
N ILE A 60 -15.93 1.81 -6.46
CA ILE A 60 -15.88 2.22 -7.86
C ILE A 60 -15.21 1.12 -8.68
N LEU A 61 -15.97 0.55 -9.59
CA LEU A 61 -15.55 -0.51 -10.50
C LEU A 61 -15.30 0.06 -11.90
N ARG A 62 -14.27 -0.43 -12.56
CA ARG A 62 -13.75 0.17 -13.79
C ARG A 62 -14.74 0.26 -14.95
N ASP A 63 -15.75 -0.66 -15.01
CA ASP A 63 -16.70 -0.74 -16.11
C ASP A 63 -18.00 -1.47 -15.68
N ALA A 64 -19.02 -1.40 -16.54
CA ALA A 64 -20.31 -2.03 -16.31
C ALA A 64 -20.24 -3.57 -16.24
N VAL A 65 -19.31 -4.19 -16.97
CA VAL A 65 -19.11 -5.65 -16.95
C VAL A 65 -18.64 -6.10 -15.57
N ARG A 66 -17.69 -5.35 -15.02
CA ARG A 66 -17.15 -5.62 -13.68
C ARG A 66 -18.19 -5.33 -12.59
N LEU A 67 -19.01 -4.29 -12.77
CA LEU A 67 -20.12 -3.98 -11.87
C LEU A 67 -21.17 -5.10 -11.90
N ALA A 68 -21.60 -5.57 -13.07
CA ALA A 68 -22.53 -6.69 -13.19
C ALA A 68 -21.98 -7.97 -12.51
N SER A 69 -20.71 -8.29 -12.71
CA SER A 69 -20.04 -9.40 -12.01
C SER A 69 -20.04 -9.22 -10.49
N TYR A 70 -19.85 -8.00 -9.99
CA TYR A 70 -19.90 -7.72 -8.56
C TYR A 70 -21.32 -7.85 -7.99
N GLN A 71 -22.32 -7.39 -8.70
CA GLN A 71 -23.73 -7.46 -8.27
C GLN A 71 -24.21 -8.90 -8.08
N THR A 72 -23.63 -9.88 -8.77
CA THR A 72 -23.91 -11.30 -8.55
C THR A 72 -23.25 -11.88 -7.28
N ALA A 73 -22.32 -11.17 -6.68
CA ALA A 73 -21.45 -11.67 -5.58
C ALA A 73 -21.89 -11.19 -4.20
N SER A 74 -23.09 -10.81 -3.92
CA SER A 74 -23.59 -10.43 -2.59
C SER A 74 -22.73 -9.42 -1.79
N GLY A 75 -21.57 -8.99 -2.29
CA GLY A 75 -20.67 -8.05 -1.65
C GLY A 75 -19.19 -8.46 -1.66
N LEU A 76 -18.36 -7.74 -0.87
CA LEU A 76 -16.96 -8.06 -0.65
C LEU A 76 -16.79 -9.01 0.53
N THR A 77 -16.01 -10.08 0.37
CA THR A 77 -15.71 -11.04 1.42
C THR A 77 -14.31 -10.83 1.98
N LEU A 78 -14.22 -10.66 3.30
CA LEU A 78 -12.98 -10.64 4.04
C LEU A 78 -12.85 -11.92 4.88
N VAL A 79 -11.69 -12.58 4.75
CA VAL A 79 -11.33 -13.72 5.59
C VAL A 79 -10.28 -13.25 6.60
N GLU A 80 -10.63 -13.28 7.88
CA GLU A 80 -9.73 -13.00 8.99
C GLU A 80 -9.77 -14.20 9.96
N HIS A 81 -8.59 -14.68 10.39
CA HIS A 81 -8.47 -15.84 11.30
C HIS A 81 -9.23 -17.10 10.85
N GLY A 82 -9.31 -17.32 9.53
CA GLY A 82 -10.04 -18.45 8.95
C GLY A 82 -11.55 -18.27 8.87
N VAL A 83 -12.10 -17.16 9.37
CA VAL A 83 -13.54 -16.85 9.30
C VAL A 83 -13.81 -15.89 8.16
N ALA A 84 -14.79 -16.22 7.32
CA ALA A 84 -15.21 -15.39 6.19
C ALA A 84 -16.44 -14.57 6.55
N HIS A 85 -16.38 -13.26 6.32
CA HIS A 85 -17.51 -12.36 6.44
C HIS A 85 -17.71 -11.59 5.14
N THR A 86 -18.97 -11.51 4.68
CA THR A 86 -19.34 -10.77 3.47
C THR A 86 -20.04 -9.48 3.85
N TYR A 87 -19.61 -8.38 3.24
CA TYR A 87 -20.10 -7.03 3.47
C TYR A 87 -20.80 -6.52 2.20
N PRO A 88 -22.10 -6.19 2.26
CA PRO A 88 -22.88 -5.71 1.11
C PRO A 88 -22.58 -4.23 0.83
N ILE A 89 -21.43 -3.98 0.20
CA ILE A 89 -20.99 -2.64 -0.17
C ILE A 89 -21.56 -2.30 -1.54
N LEU A 90 -22.13 -1.11 -1.72
CA LEU A 90 -22.66 -0.69 -3.00
C LEU A 90 -21.53 -0.48 -4.02
N GLY A 91 -21.69 -1.04 -5.20
CA GLY A 91 -20.80 -0.82 -6.34
C GLY A 91 -21.37 0.20 -7.31
N GLU A 92 -20.52 0.97 -7.94
CA GLU A 92 -20.84 1.94 -8.98
C GLU A 92 -19.75 1.97 -10.06
N THR A 93 -20.03 2.61 -11.19
CA THR A 93 -19.06 2.88 -12.26
C THR A 93 -18.56 4.33 -12.17
N PRO A 94 -17.49 4.69 -12.91
CA PRO A 94 -17.01 6.07 -12.97
C PRO A 94 -18.06 7.10 -13.41
N ASP A 95 -19.05 6.70 -14.20
CA ASP A 95 -20.11 7.57 -14.74
C ASP A 95 -21.24 7.89 -13.74
N SER A 96 -21.18 7.36 -12.52
CA SER A 96 -22.17 7.66 -11.48
C SER A 96 -22.26 9.18 -11.25
N PRO A 97 -23.47 9.75 -11.08
CA PRO A 97 -23.63 11.20 -10.93
C PRO A 97 -23.24 11.73 -9.55
N GLU A 98 -22.98 10.87 -8.60
CA GLU A 98 -22.76 11.25 -7.22
C GLU A 98 -21.39 11.90 -7.02
N PRO A 99 -21.29 13.05 -6.33
CA PRO A 99 -20.03 13.73 -6.10
C PRO A 99 -19.13 12.94 -5.15
N ILE A 100 -17.81 13.04 -5.35
CA ILE A 100 -16.79 12.38 -4.56
C ILE A 100 -16.07 13.42 -3.71
N HIS A 101 -16.19 13.30 -2.39
CA HIS A 101 -15.48 14.12 -1.41
C HIS A 101 -14.23 13.42 -0.87
N ARG A 102 -14.26 12.08 -0.79
CA ARG A 102 -13.16 11.26 -0.30
C ARG A 102 -12.99 10.01 -1.15
N LEU A 103 -11.78 9.78 -1.62
CA LEU A 103 -11.44 8.70 -2.53
C LEU A 103 -10.19 7.95 -2.04
N LEU A 104 -10.34 6.67 -1.71
CA LEU A 104 -9.18 5.79 -1.58
C LEU A 104 -8.82 5.24 -2.96
N VAL A 105 -7.63 5.55 -3.43
CA VAL A 105 -7.08 5.00 -4.68
C VAL A 105 -6.21 3.79 -4.33
N ALA A 106 -6.76 2.59 -4.52
CA ALA A 106 -6.14 1.31 -4.17
C ALA A 106 -5.92 0.39 -5.39
N CYS A 107 -6.04 0.94 -6.60
CA CYS A 107 -5.64 0.26 -7.82
C CYS A 107 -4.11 0.23 -7.94
N LYS A 108 -3.60 -0.57 -8.87
CA LYS A 108 -2.16 -0.66 -9.15
C LYS A 108 -1.62 0.67 -9.67
N ALA A 109 -0.34 0.93 -9.42
CA ALA A 109 0.31 2.20 -9.76
C ALA A 109 0.18 2.57 -11.26
N TYR A 110 0.26 1.59 -12.14
CA TYR A 110 0.12 1.79 -13.60
C TYR A 110 -1.30 2.15 -14.05
N ASP A 111 -2.33 1.89 -13.23
CA ASP A 111 -3.72 2.24 -13.53
C ASP A 111 -4.16 3.54 -12.83
N ALA A 112 -3.45 3.98 -11.78
CA ALA A 112 -3.91 5.03 -10.88
C ALA A 112 -4.22 6.34 -11.61
N GLN A 113 -3.32 6.80 -12.46
CA GLN A 113 -3.45 8.07 -13.17
C GLN A 113 -4.67 8.07 -14.11
N SER A 114 -4.82 7.03 -14.93
CA SER A 114 -5.93 6.93 -15.88
C SER A 114 -7.27 6.68 -15.20
N ALA A 115 -7.29 5.89 -14.13
CA ALA A 115 -8.50 5.60 -13.38
C ALA A 115 -9.01 6.83 -12.62
N VAL A 116 -8.12 7.62 -12.02
CA VAL A 116 -8.49 8.88 -11.35
C VAL A 116 -8.93 9.93 -12.36
N ALA A 117 -8.32 10.00 -13.55
CA ALA A 117 -8.73 10.94 -14.60
C ALA A 117 -10.21 10.76 -14.99
N GLN A 118 -10.73 9.53 -15.03
CA GLN A 118 -12.13 9.24 -15.29
C GLN A 118 -13.08 9.78 -14.21
N LEU A 119 -12.59 9.95 -12.99
CA LEU A 119 -13.37 10.43 -11.85
C LEU A 119 -13.30 11.97 -11.67
N GLN A 120 -12.43 12.64 -12.43
CA GLN A 120 -12.22 14.08 -12.29
C GLN A 120 -13.54 14.91 -12.34
N PRO A 121 -14.52 14.60 -13.19
CA PRO A 121 -15.79 15.35 -13.22
C PRO A 121 -16.63 15.21 -11.94
N ARG A 122 -16.38 14.17 -11.14
CA ARG A 122 -17.09 13.87 -9.90
C ARG A 122 -16.40 14.41 -8.64
N LEU A 123 -15.09 14.69 -8.75
CA LEU A 123 -14.33 15.21 -7.62
C LEU A 123 -14.74 16.62 -7.29
N VAL A 124 -15.21 16.87 -6.08
CA VAL A 124 -15.52 18.22 -5.63
C VAL A 124 -14.24 19.00 -5.36
N PRO A 125 -14.24 20.34 -5.43
CA PRO A 125 -13.10 21.16 -5.00
C PRO A 125 -12.75 20.82 -3.53
N GLY A 126 -11.47 20.57 -3.27
CA GLY A 126 -11.00 20.14 -1.96
C GLY A 126 -11.24 18.65 -1.62
N ALA A 127 -11.67 17.84 -2.61
CA ALA A 127 -11.76 16.39 -2.41
C ALA A 127 -10.44 15.79 -1.93
N GLU A 128 -10.50 14.84 -1.00
CA GLU A 128 -9.32 14.18 -0.43
C GLU A 128 -9.08 12.84 -1.09
N LEU A 129 -7.90 12.67 -1.71
CA LEU A 129 -7.49 11.43 -2.37
C LEU A 129 -6.39 10.75 -1.56
N ILE A 130 -6.66 9.57 -1.06
CA ILE A 130 -5.68 8.75 -0.35
C ILE A 130 -5.04 7.80 -1.36
N LEU A 131 -3.74 7.99 -1.63
CA LEU A 131 -2.99 7.28 -2.67
C LEU A 131 -2.18 6.14 -2.04
N LEU A 132 -2.65 4.89 -2.23
CA LEU A 132 -2.12 3.70 -1.54
C LEU A 132 -1.22 2.82 -2.45
N GLN A 133 -0.70 3.37 -3.54
CA GLN A 133 0.12 2.64 -4.49
C GLN A 133 1.50 2.28 -3.92
N ASN A 134 2.01 1.11 -4.33
CA ASN A 134 3.41 0.77 -4.11
C ASN A 134 4.32 1.50 -5.11
N GLY A 135 5.55 1.74 -4.68
CA GLY A 135 6.51 2.48 -5.49
C GLY A 135 6.27 3.99 -5.44
N LEU A 136 6.91 4.70 -6.35
CA LEU A 136 6.85 6.15 -6.45
C LEU A 136 6.56 6.60 -7.90
N GLY A 137 6.10 7.84 -8.04
CA GLY A 137 5.83 8.51 -9.31
C GLY A 137 4.37 8.46 -9.75
N SER A 138 3.58 7.45 -9.38
CA SER A 138 2.14 7.43 -9.66
C SER A 138 1.38 8.45 -8.82
N GLN A 139 1.80 8.64 -7.57
CA GLN A 139 1.22 9.62 -6.64
C GLN A 139 1.42 11.04 -7.17
N ASP A 140 2.64 11.38 -7.58
CA ASP A 140 2.98 12.68 -8.15
C ASP A 140 2.20 12.94 -9.44
N ALA A 141 2.08 11.91 -10.31
CA ALA A 141 1.34 12.01 -11.55
C ALA A 141 -0.16 12.27 -11.33
N VAL A 142 -0.76 11.64 -10.31
CA VAL A 142 -2.15 11.90 -9.91
C VAL A 142 -2.30 13.31 -9.34
N ALA A 143 -1.42 13.71 -8.42
CA ALA A 143 -1.47 15.04 -7.80
C ALA A 143 -1.32 16.18 -8.83
N ALA A 144 -0.43 16.01 -9.80
CA ALA A 144 -0.23 17.01 -10.87
C ALA A 144 -1.48 17.22 -11.75
N GLN A 145 -2.35 16.19 -11.89
CA GLN A 145 -3.61 16.32 -12.66
C GLN A 145 -4.73 17.00 -11.87
N LEU A 146 -4.63 17.04 -10.54
CA LEU A 146 -5.71 17.45 -9.65
C LEU A 146 -5.29 18.57 -8.69
N PRO A 147 -4.90 19.75 -9.21
CA PRO A 147 -4.38 20.82 -8.34
C PRO A 147 -5.40 21.37 -7.35
N GLN A 148 -6.69 21.07 -7.53
CA GLN A 148 -7.77 21.49 -6.65
C GLN A 148 -8.20 20.41 -5.65
N ALA A 149 -7.56 19.24 -5.67
CA ALA A 149 -7.81 18.17 -4.71
C ALA A 149 -6.63 18.05 -3.74
N ARG A 150 -6.90 17.56 -2.54
CA ARG A 150 -5.88 17.24 -1.56
C ARG A 150 -5.40 15.80 -1.76
N CYS A 151 -4.15 15.61 -2.19
CA CYS A 151 -3.56 14.29 -2.36
C CYS A 151 -2.77 13.89 -1.11
N ILE A 152 -3.23 12.86 -0.44
CA ILE A 152 -2.64 12.28 0.78
C ILE A 152 -1.92 10.99 0.37
N PHE A 153 -0.61 10.97 0.55
CA PHE A 153 0.19 9.80 0.23
C PHE A 153 0.13 8.80 1.38
N ALA A 154 0.10 7.52 1.04
CA ALA A 154 0.01 6.47 2.04
C ALA A 154 1.00 5.34 1.77
N SER A 155 1.54 4.79 2.85
CA SER A 155 2.44 3.64 2.85
C SER A 155 1.92 2.61 3.84
N SER A 156 1.48 1.44 3.38
CA SER A 156 0.97 0.37 4.24
C SER A 156 1.88 -0.86 4.21
N THR A 157 2.07 -1.47 5.37
CA THR A 157 2.73 -2.78 5.53
C THR A 157 1.73 -3.89 5.83
N GLU A 158 0.43 -3.63 5.78
CA GLU A 158 -0.59 -4.65 5.94
C GLU A 158 -0.49 -5.72 4.85
N GLY A 159 -0.58 -6.98 5.25
CA GLY A 159 -0.58 -8.12 4.35
C GLY A 159 -2.01 -8.58 4.03
N ALA A 160 -2.36 -8.59 2.75
CA ALA A 160 -3.60 -9.18 2.26
C ALA A 160 -3.40 -9.73 0.85
N PHE A 161 -4.09 -10.80 0.50
CA PHE A 161 -4.06 -11.34 -0.86
C PHE A 161 -5.46 -11.73 -1.32
N ARG A 162 -5.65 -11.70 -2.63
CA ARG A 162 -6.91 -12.11 -3.25
C ARG A 162 -7.01 -13.64 -3.30
N ASP A 163 -8.15 -14.15 -2.87
CA ASP A 163 -8.55 -15.56 -2.94
C ASP A 163 -9.82 -15.67 -3.81
N GLY A 164 -9.64 -15.42 -5.09
CA GLY A 164 -10.73 -15.29 -6.06
C GLY A 164 -11.24 -13.86 -6.24
N ASP A 165 -12.36 -13.72 -6.96
CA ASP A 165 -13.01 -12.44 -7.14
C ASP A 165 -13.79 -12.05 -5.89
N TRP A 166 -13.72 -10.77 -5.54
CA TRP A 166 -14.46 -10.16 -4.42
C TRP A 166 -14.15 -10.75 -3.04
N ARG A 167 -13.09 -11.57 -2.95
CA ARG A 167 -12.67 -12.25 -1.74
C ARG A 167 -11.20 -11.94 -1.45
N VAL A 168 -10.92 -11.53 -0.22
CA VAL A 168 -9.57 -11.22 0.27
C VAL A 168 -9.31 -11.94 1.58
N VAL A 169 -8.12 -12.49 1.70
CA VAL A 169 -7.61 -13.08 2.94
C VAL A 169 -6.65 -12.09 3.58
N PHE A 170 -6.89 -11.73 4.82
CA PHE A 170 -5.95 -10.98 5.64
C PHE A 170 -4.79 -11.89 6.03
N ALA A 171 -3.57 -11.50 5.69
CA ALA A 171 -2.38 -12.35 5.81
C ALA A 171 -1.35 -11.86 6.83
N GLY A 172 -1.48 -10.63 7.31
CA GLY A 172 -0.52 -10.11 8.27
C GLY A 172 -0.85 -8.73 8.79
N HIS A 173 -0.70 -8.57 10.10
CA HIS A 173 -0.80 -7.28 10.74
C HIS A 173 0.30 -6.35 10.23
N GLY A 174 -0.07 -5.13 9.96
CA GLY A 174 0.81 -4.08 9.50
C GLY A 174 0.37 -2.73 10.02
N TYR A 175 0.97 -1.71 9.47
CA TYR A 175 0.72 -0.32 9.85
C TYR A 175 0.64 0.55 8.61
N THR A 176 -0.16 1.58 8.64
CA THR A 176 -0.30 2.52 7.52
C THR A 176 0.12 3.91 7.96
N TRP A 177 1.09 4.48 7.29
CA TRP A 177 1.45 5.89 7.41
C TRP A 177 0.77 6.67 6.31
N LEU A 178 0.16 7.79 6.70
CA LEU A 178 -0.46 8.73 5.77
C LEU A 178 0.16 10.11 5.98
N GLY A 179 0.25 10.91 4.95
CA GLY A 179 0.77 12.26 5.09
C GLY A 179 0.57 13.09 3.82
N ASP A 180 0.65 14.38 4.02
CA ASP A 180 0.59 15.39 2.97
C ASP A 180 1.65 16.44 3.28
N ALA A 181 2.69 16.50 2.45
CA ALA A 181 3.80 17.44 2.65
C ALA A 181 3.38 18.91 2.52
N SER A 182 2.30 19.17 1.79
CA SER A 182 1.77 20.52 1.58
C SER A 182 0.83 20.97 2.71
N HIS A 183 0.17 20.02 3.39
CA HIS A 183 -0.80 20.30 4.45
C HIS A 183 -0.56 19.36 5.64
N PRO A 184 0.29 19.77 6.60
CA PRO A 184 0.73 18.89 7.69
C PRO A 184 -0.39 18.55 8.70
N THR A 185 -1.51 19.30 8.68
CA THR A 185 -2.62 19.03 9.59
C THR A 185 -3.31 17.72 9.26
N ALA A 186 -3.41 16.86 10.26
CA ALA A 186 -4.11 15.60 10.18
C ALA A 186 -5.61 15.80 9.93
N PRO A 187 -6.22 15.09 8.97
CA PRO A 187 -7.65 15.20 8.71
C PRO A 187 -8.47 14.49 9.78
N LEU A 188 -9.67 15.02 10.06
CA LEU A 188 -10.56 14.47 11.10
C LEU A 188 -11.05 13.05 10.79
N TRP A 189 -11.11 12.66 9.53
CA TRP A 189 -11.56 11.31 9.14
C TRP A 189 -10.57 10.19 9.51
N LEU A 190 -9.42 10.48 10.08
CA LEU A 190 -8.58 9.43 10.68
C LEU A 190 -9.34 8.65 11.77
N ASP A 191 -10.33 9.27 12.40
CA ASP A 191 -11.23 8.58 13.33
C ASP A 191 -12.02 7.44 12.68
N ASP A 192 -12.35 7.54 11.38
CA ASP A 192 -12.97 6.44 10.62
C ASP A 192 -12.03 5.23 10.54
N LEU A 193 -10.71 5.47 10.38
CA LEU A 193 -9.71 4.41 10.35
C LEU A 193 -9.51 3.78 11.74
N CYS A 194 -9.54 4.59 12.81
CA CYS A 194 -9.54 4.10 14.19
C CYS A 194 -10.73 3.18 14.42
N ALA A 195 -11.94 3.62 14.10
CA ALA A 195 -13.18 2.84 14.24
C ALA A 195 -13.14 1.55 13.41
N ALA A 196 -12.55 1.61 12.20
CA ALA A 196 -12.38 0.47 11.31
C ALA A 196 -11.30 -0.53 11.76
N GLY A 197 -10.53 -0.23 12.82
CA GLY A 197 -9.42 -1.05 13.27
C GLY A 197 -8.28 -1.14 12.24
N ILE A 198 -8.06 -0.06 11.47
CA ILE A 198 -6.94 0.05 10.54
C ILE A 198 -5.80 0.78 11.27
N PRO A 199 -4.71 0.08 11.64
CA PRO A 199 -3.59 0.70 12.34
C PRO A 199 -2.93 1.76 11.48
N HIS A 200 -2.88 3.01 11.95
CA HIS A 200 -2.37 4.11 11.15
C HIS A 200 -1.73 5.22 11.99
N GLU A 201 -0.97 6.06 11.30
CA GLU A 201 -0.34 7.26 11.84
C GLU A 201 -0.31 8.36 10.78
N TRP A 202 -0.58 9.59 11.18
CA TRP A 202 -0.33 10.75 10.36
C TRP A 202 1.15 11.14 10.47
N SER A 203 1.85 11.10 9.35
CA SER A 203 3.28 11.38 9.27
C SER A 203 3.53 12.75 8.67
N SER A 204 4.28 13.59 9.34
CA SER A 204 4.79 14.85 8.79
C SER A 204 5.90 14.61 7.73
N ASP A 205 6.45 13.41 7.69
CA ASP A 205 7.51 13.00 6.77
C ASP A 205 7.15 11.70 6.03
N ILE A 206 6.05 11.75 5.29
CA ILE A 206 5.57 10.59 4.52
C ILE A 206 6.52 10.22 3.39
N LEU A 207 7.28 11.18 2.84
CA LEU A 207 8.21 10.91 1.74
C LEU A 207 9.34 9.99 2.17
N THR A 208 9.93 10.19 3.33
CA THR A 208 10.95 9.28 3.88
C THR A 208 10.41 7.86 4.04
N ARG A 209 9.14 7.70 4.49
CA ARG A 209 8.49 6.39 4.59
C ARG A 209 8.33 5.72 3.23
N LEU A 210 7.89 6.47 2.23
CA LEU A 210 7.69 5.96 0.87
C LEU A 210 9.01 5.58 0.19
N TRP A 211 10.05 6.41 0.32
CA TRP A 211 11.38 6.12 -0.21
C TRP A 211 12.01 4.89 0.46
N ARG A 212 11.87 4.77 1.79
CA ARG A 212 12.33 3.58 2.50
C ARG A 212 11.61 2.32 2.03
N LYS A 213 10.29 2.37 1.87
CA LYS A 213 9.51 1.24 1.33
C LYS A 213 9.89 0.92 -0.12
N LEU A 214 10.16 1.93 -0.95
CA LEU A 214 10.67 1.74 -2.31
C LEU A 214 11.97 0.92 -2.28
N ALA A 215 12.94 1.33 -1.45
CA ALA A 215 14.23 0.66 -1.34
C ALA A 215 14.08 -0.79 -0.84
N LEU A 216 13.28 -1.03 0.19
CA LEU A 216 12.95 -2.38 0.68
C LEU A 216 12.37 -3.25 -0.45
N ASN A 217 11.41 -2.73 -1.19
CA ASN A 217 10.79 -3.45 -2.29
C ASN A 217 11.77 -3.70 -3.46
N CYS A 218 12.65 -2.75 -3.78
CA CYS A 218 13.68 -2.91 -4.80
C CYS A 218 14.74 -3.95 -4.43
N ALA A 219 15.05 -4.09 -3.14
CA ALA A 219 16.02 -5.07 -2.66
C ALA A 219 15.44 -6.50 -2.57
N ILE A 220 14.13 -6.65 -2.34
CA ILE A 220 13.50 -7.95 -2.06
C ILE A 220 12.72 -8.49 -3.26
N ASN A 221 11.76 -7.71 -3.77
CA ASN A 221 10.75 -8.22 -4.70
C ASN A 221 11.33 -8.77 -6.02
N PRO A 222 12.24 -8.07 -6.71
CA PRO A 222 12.81 -8.56 -7.96
C PRO A 222 13.60 -9.84 -7.76
N LEU A 223 14.37 -9.95 -6.68
CA LEU A 223 15.18 -11.13 -6.40
C LEU A 223 14.31 -12.36 -6.12
N THR A 224 13.17 -12.21 -5.44
CA THR A 224 12.23 -13.32 -5.22
C THR A 224 11.68 -13.85 -6.55
N VAL A 225 11.45 -12.98 -7.54
CA VAL A 225 11.02 -13.40 -8.89
C VAL A 225 12.16 -14.07 -9.63
N LEU A 226 13.35 -13.48 -9.63
CA LEU A 226 14.54 -14.01 -10.33
C LEU A 226 14.96 -15.39 -9.80
N TYR A 227 14.90 -15.58 -8.48
CA TYR A 227 15.28 -16.83 -7.83
C TYR A 227 14.11 -17.79 -7.55
N GLN A 228 12.90 -17.43 -7.97
CA GLN A 228 11.70 -18.25 -7.81
C GLN A 228 11.52 -18.74 -6.37
N CYS A 229 11.72 -17.87 -5.38
CA CYS A 229 11.72 -18.22 -3.97
C CYS A 229 10.79 -17.33 -3.13
N ARG A 230 10.49 -17.79 -1.92
CA ARG A 230 9.91 -16.98 -0.85
C ARG A 230 10.94 -15.96 -0.35
N ASN A 231 10.48 -14.96 0.39
CA ASN A 231 11.39 -13.93 0.91
C ASN A 231 12.56 -14.54 1.70
N GLY A 232 12.31 -15.57 2.54
CA GLY A 232 13.33 -16.26 3.29
C GLY A 232 14.39 -16.97 2.44
N GLY A 233 14.07 -17.34 1.19
CA GLY A 233 15.03 -17.93 0.24
C GLY A 233 16.17 -16.99 -0.13
N LEU A 234 15.97 -15.67 0.04
CA LEU A 234 17.01 -14.67 -0.21
C LEU A 234 18.18 -14.74 0.79
N GLN A 235 18.07 -15.48 1.87
CA GLN A 235 19.19 -15.76 2.75
C GLN A 235 20.34 -16.48 2.04
N ALA A 236 20.08 -17.25 0.98
CA ALA A 236 21.10 -17.83 0.13
C ALA A 236 21.78 -16.82 -0.82
N HIS A 237 21.25 -15.60 -0.94
CA HIS A 237 21.67 -14.55 -1.87
C HIS A 237 22.09 -13.26 -1.17
N GLN A 238 22.62 -13.36 0.06
CA GLN A 238 22.91 -12.22 0.93
C GLN A 238 23.91 -11.22 0.30
N CYS A 239 24.90 -11.70 -0.46
CA CYS A 239 25.87 -10.81 -1.11
C CYS A 239 25.18 -9.90 -2.13
N GLU A 240 24.26 -10.43 -2.94
CA GLU A 240 23.52 -9.62 -3.92
C GLU A 240 22.56 -8.65 -3.23
N VAL A 241 21.87 -9.11 -2.18
CA VAL A 241 21.01 -8.24 -1.35
C VAL A 241 21.83 -7.11 -0.74
N ALA A 242 23.01 -7.39 -0.17
CA ALA A 242 23.86 -6.38 0.44
C ALA A 242 24.35 -5.34 -0.58
N THR A 243 24.74 -5.78 -1.79
CA THR A 243 25.19 -4.89 -2.86
C THR A 243 24.05 -3.97 -3.31
N LEU A 244 22.84 -4.52 -3.51
CA LEU A 244 21.67 -3.69 -3.85
C LEU A 244 21.32 -2.70 -2.74
N CYS A 245 21.41 -3.11 -1.47
CA CYS A 245 21.16 -2.21 -0.35
C CYS A 245 22.18 -1.04 -0.32
N ALA A 246 23.44 -1.30 -0.63
CA ALA A 246 24.47 -0.24 -0.70
C ALA A 246 24.15 0.78 -1.81
N GLU A 247 23.84 0.30 -3.03
CA GLU A 247 23.46 1.18 -4.15
C GLU A 247 22.15 1.96 -3.86
N LEU A 248 21.17 1.30 -3.24
CA LEU A 248 19.90 1.95 -2.87
C LEU A 248 20.09 2.98 -1.74
N ALA A 249 20.97 2.73 -0.77
CA ALA A 249 21.29 3.71 0.26
C ALA A 249 21.95 4.96 -0.35
N GLU A 250 22.92 4.78 -1.25
CA GLU A 250 23.54 5.89 -1.99
C GLU A 250 22.50 6.69 -2.80
N LEU A 251 21.56 6.00 -3.47
CA LEU A 251 20.46 6.66 -4.18
C LEU A 251 19.61 7.50 -3.23
N LEU A 252 19.23 6.95 -2.08
CA LEU A 252 18.41 7.63 -1.11
C LEU A 252 19.09 8.91 -0.59
N GLU A 253 20.37 8.84 -0.29
CA GLU A 253 21.16 10.00 0.13
C GLU A 253 21.19 11.08 -0.96
N CYS A 254 21.48 10.69 -2.21
CA CYS A 254 21.47 11.61 -3.36
C CYS A 254 20.09 12.24 -3.61
N CYS A 255 19.01 11.52 -3.30
CA CYS A 255 17.64 12.04 -3.41
C CYS A 255 17.19 12.88 -2.20
N GLY A 256 18.09 13.22 -1.27
CA GLY A 256 17.75 14.00 -0.08
C GLY A 256 16.95 13.23 0.97
N GLN A 257 17.10 11.90 1.00
CA GLN A 257 16.37 11.01 1.93
C GLN A 257 17.34 10.21 2.85
N PRO A 258 18.27 10.88 3.55
CA PRO A 258 19.29 10.17 4.35
C PRO A 258 18.66 9.36 5.48
N ALA A 259 17.55 9.82 6.06
CA ALA A 259 16.83 9.06 7.08
C ALA A 259 16.22 7.75 6.53
N ALA A 260 15.87 7.69 5.25
CA ALA A 260 15.42 6.47 4.61
C ALA A 260 16.59 5.52 4.28
N ALA A 261 17.81 6.03 4.12
CA ALA A 261 19.01 5.26 3.86
C ALA A 261 19.59 4.59 5.12
N GLN A 262 19.35 5.20 6.29
CA GLN A 262 19.92 4.75 7.56
C GLN A 262 19.56 3.29 7.83
N ASP A 263 20.57 2.45 8.12
CA ASP A 263 20.44 1.02 8.46
C ASP A 263 19.63 0.20 7.45
N LEU A 264 19.57 0.62 6.17
CA LEU A 264 18.74 -0.01 5.14
C LEU A 264 19.00 -1.51 5.02
N HIS A 265 20.26 -1.95 4.98
CA HIS A 265 20.60 -3.37 4.86
C HIS A 265 20.08 -4.18 6.07
N THR A 266 20.27 -3.68 7.28
CA THR A 266 19.76 -4.32 8.51
C THR A 266 18.23 -4.45 8.46
N GLU A 267 17.54 -3.41 8.01
CA GLU A 267 16.09 -3.42 7.88
C GLU A 267 15.62 -4.41 6.80
N VAL A 268 16.30 -4.47 5.64
CA VAL A 268 16.01 -5.47 4.58
C VAL A 268 16.15 -6.88 5.13
N GLN A 269 17.22 -7.17 5.87
CA GLN A 269 17.42 -8.49 6.49
C GLN A 269 16.30 -8.81 7.50
N ARG A 270 15.92 -7.82 8.32
CA ARG A 270 14.81 -7.99 9.28
C ARG A 270 13.50 -8.31 8.57
N VAL A 271 13.20 -7.62 7.46
CA VAL A 271 11.98 -7.87 6.66
C VAL A 271 12.02 -9.25 6.01
N ILE A 272 13.15 -9.66 5.43
CA ILE A 272 13.33 -11.00 4.85
C ILE A 272 13.04 -12.08 5.89
N GLN A 273 13.56 -11.93 7.11
CA GLN A 273 13.35 -12.87 8.19
C GLN A 273 11.89 -12.86 8.69
N ALA A 274 11.34 -11.69 8.97
CA ALA A 274 9.98 -11.54 9.48
C ALA A 274 8.91 -12.05 8.50
N THR A 275 9.21 -12.02 7.20
CA THR A 275 8.30 -12.45 6.13
C THR A 275 8.81 -13.70 5.40
N ALA A 276 9.68 -14.49 6.00
CA ALA A 276 10.40 -15.58 5.35
C ALA A 276 9.47 -16.61 4.66
N ALA A 277 8.32 -16.87 5.25
CA ALA A 277 7.31 -17.77 4.69
C ALA A 277 6.46 -17.16 3.56
N ASN A 278 6.55 -15.84 3.34
CA ASN A 278 5.72 -15.13 2.37
C ASN A 278 6.37 -15.09 0.99
N TYR A 279 5.55 -15.01 -0.04
CA TYR A 279 5.97 -14.56 -1.37
C TYR A 279 5.80 -13.05 -1.47
N SER A 280 6.71 -12.38 -2.16
CA SER A 280 6.57 -10.94 -2.45
C SER A 280 5.34 -10.67 -3.32
N SER A 281 4.80 -9.44 -3.25
CA SER A 281 3.69 -9.04 -4.12
C SER A 281 4.02 -9.17 -5.60
N MET A 282 5.25 -8.83 -5.99
CA MET A 282 5.72 -8.97 -7.37
C MET A 282 5.79 -10.44 -7.81
N PHE A 283 6.27 -11.34 -6.95
CA PHE A 283 6.24 -12.77 -7.23
C PHE A 283 4.81 -13.27 -7.45
N GLN A 284 3.88 -12.85 -6.58
CA GLN A 284 2.47 -13.24 -6.71
C GLN A 284 1.83 -12.72 -8.00
N ASP A 285 2.16 -11.50 -8.43
CA ASP A 285 1.69 -10.96 -9.69
C ASP A 285 2.20 -11.79 -10.88
N VAL A 286 3.51 -12.11 -10.90
CA VAL A 286 4.12 -12.95 -11.94
C VAL A 286 3.55 -14.36 -11.95
N ALA A 287 3.41 -15.00 -10.79
CA ALA A 287 2.83 -16.34 -10.65
C ALA A 287 1.36 -16.40 -11.09
N SER A 288 0.64 -15.29 -10.99
CA SER A 288 -0.76 -15.16 -11.43
C SER A 288 -0.90 -14.55 -12.83
N THR A 289 0.17 -14.48 -13.59
CA THR A 289 0.20 -13.94 -14.96
C THR A 289 -0.35 -12.49 -15.01
N ARG A 290 -0.02 -11.67 -14.00
CA ARG A 290 -0.44 -10.27 -13.92
C ARG A 290 0.73 -9.32 -14.17
N ARG A 291 0.45 -8.13 -14.71
CA ARG A 291 1.39 -7.02 -14.80
C ARG A 291 1.92 -6.65 -13.42
N THR A 292 3.22 -6.40 -13.33
CA THR A 292 3.90 -5.98 -12.10
C THR A 292 4.00 -4.46 -11.99
N GLU A 293 4.40 -3.95 -10.83
CA GLU A 293 4.68 -2.53 -10.62
C GLU A 293 6.18 -2.20 -10.82
N ILE A 294 6.87 -2.94 -11.70
CA ILE A 294 8.32 -2.81 -11.94
C ILE A 294 8.73 -1.36 -12.29
N SER A 295 7.95 -0.65 -13.10
CA SER A 295 8.24 0.72 -13.53
C SER A 295 8.18 1.73 -12.40
N TYR A 296 7.37 1.47 -11.38
CA TYR A 296 7.20 2.31 -10.19
C TYR A 296 8.11 1.90 -9.03
N LEU A 297 8.79 0.78 -9.14
CA LEU A 297 9.82 0.29 -8.22
C LEU A 297 11.21 0.49 -8.83
N LEU A 298 11.79 -0.54 -9.43
CA LEU A 298 13.12 -0.49 -10.06
C LEU A 298 13.21 0.60 -11.12
N GLY A 299 12.19 0.73 -11.98
CA GLY A 299 12.15 1.75 -13.02
C GLY A 299 12.20 3.16 -12.47
N TYR A 300 11.49 3.43 -11.38
CA TYR A 300 11.54 4.74 -10.70
C TYR A 300 12.92 4.98 -10.08
N ALA A 301 13.47 3.99 -9.37
CA ALA A 301 14.79 4.08 -8.75
C ALA A 301 15.89 4.35 -9.78
N CYS A 302 15.90 3.63 -10.91
CA CYS A 302 16.86 3.86 -12.00
C CYS A 302 16.68 5.25 -12.66
N LYS A 303 15.45 5.72 -12.85
CA LYS A 303 15.19 7.08 -13.35
C LYS A 303 15.66 8.15 -12.36
N ALA A 304 15.49 7.93 -11.06
CA ALA A 304 15.99 8.83 -10.03
C ALA A 304 17.52 8.87 -10.04
N ALA A 305 18.19 7.72 -10.10
CA ALA A 305 19.64 7.65 -10.23
C ALA A 305 20.15 8.43 -11.44
N ALA A 306 19.53 8.25 -12.61
CA ALA A 306 19.90 8.98 -13.83
C ALA A 306 19.76 10.50 -13.68
N ARG A 307 18.70 10.99 -13.01
CA ARG A 307 18.52 12.42 -12.73
C ARG A 307 19.63 13.01 -11.87
N HIS A 308 20.16 12.21 -10.94
CA HIS A 308 21.30 12.58 -10.07
C HIS A 308 22.66 12.23 -10.68
N ARG A 309 22.72 11.70 -11.92
CA ARG A 309 23.95 11.23 -12.59
C ARG A 309 24.67 10.15 -11.78
N LEU A 310 23.91 9.36 -11.06
CA LEU A 310 24.43 8.27 -10.24
C LEU A 310 24.42 6.97 -11.05
N THR A 311 25.49 6.20 -10.99
CA THR A 311 25.62 4.91 -11.65
C THR A 311 25.43 3.79 -10.63
N LEU A 312 24.36 3.00 -10.80
CA LEU A 312 23.99 1.89 -9.92
C LEU A 312 23.94 0.60 -10.74
N PRO A 313 25.09 -0.03 -11.00
CA PRO A 313 25.21 -1.12 -11.98
C PRO A 313 24.43 -2.37 -11.56
N HIS A 314 24.38 -2.72 -10.28
CA HIS A 314 23.63 -3.88 -9.81
C HIS A 314 22.13 -3.66 -9.90
N LEU A 315 21.64 -2.49 -9.51
CA LEU A 315 20.22 -2.13 -9.65
C LEU A 315 19.77 -2.20 -11.12
N GLN A 316 20.58 -1.66 -12.02
CA GLN A 316 20.32 -1.71 -13.47
C GLN A 316 20.36 -3.14 -14.00
N GLN A 317 21.32 -3.95 -13.55
CA GLN A 317 21.43 -5.37 -13.94
C GLN A 317 20.22 -6.18 -13.45
N VAL A 318 19.80 -5.97 -12.21
CA VAL A 318 18.60 -6.64 -11.66
C VAL A 318 17.35 -6.22 -12.42
N GLN A 319 17.19 -4.94 -12.73
CA GLN A 319 16.08 -4.46 -13.56
C GLN A 319 16.08 -5.14 -14.92
N LYS A 320 17.21 -5.18 -15.60
CA LYS A 320 17.35 -5.82 -16.93
C LYS A 320 16.99 -7.31 -16.86
N ARG A 321 17.59 -8.06 -15.92
CA ARG A 321 17.30 -9.50 -15.74
C ARG A 321 15.81 -9.75 -15.52
N LEU A 322 15.16 -8.91 -14.72
CA LEU A 322 13.73 -9.05 -14.45
C LEU A 322 12.89 -8.74 -15.69
N VAL A 323 13.20 -7.66 -16.41
CA VAL A 323 12.55 -7.33 -17.70
C VAL A 323 12.67 -8.48 -18.69
N ASP A 324 13.88 -9.01 -18.88
CA ASP A 324 14.13 -10.14 -19.78
C ASP A 324 13.29 -11.38 -19.38
N GLN A 325 13.18 -11.64 -18.07
CA GLN A 325 12.37 -12.75 -17.56
C GLN A 325 10.86 -12.53 -17.72
N LEU A 326 10.37 -11.30 -17.56
CA LEU A 326 8.97 -10.96 -17.80
C LEU A 326 8.61 -11.13 -19.28
N ILE A 327 9.46 -10.63 -20.18
CA ILE A 327 9.29 -10.79 -21.64
C ILE A 327 9.29 -12.28 -22.02
N ALA A 328 10.22 -13.07 -21.51
CA ALA A 328 10.30 -14.51 -21.77
C ALA A 328 9.04 -15.27 -21.31
N ARG A 329 8.29 -14.71 -20.35
CA ARG A 329 7.00 -15.26 -19.88
C ARG A 329 5.78 -14.65 -20.57
N GLY A 330 5.97 -13.77 -21.55
CA GLY A 330 4.87 -13.07 -22.23
C GLY A 330 4.13 -12.06 -21.33
N LEU A 331 4.80 -11.58 -20.28
CA LEU A 331 4.23 -10.59 -19.35
C LEU A 331 4.66 -9.18 -19.73
N PRO A 332 3.84 -8.16 -19.43
CA PRO A 332 4.25 -6.76 -19.54
C PRO A 332 5.51 -6.49 -18.70
N SER A 333 6.45 -5.79 -19.28
CA SER A 333 7.77 -5.49 -18.67
C SER A 333 7.91 -4.03 -18.21
N ASP A 334 6.80 -3.30 -18.21
CA ASP A 334 6.68 -1.89 -17.85
C ASP A 334 5.77 -1.65 -16.63
#